data_0c6b28409dd658c0ce1e9f2396e0fe8e
#
_entry.id   0c6b28409dd658c0ce1e9f2396e0fe8e
#
_cell.length_a   1.000
_cell.length_b   1.000
_cell.length_c   1.000
_cell.angle_alpha   90.00
_cell.angle_beta   90.00
_cell.angle_gamma   90.00
#
_symmetry.space_group_name_H-M   'P 1'
#
loop_
_entity.id
_entity.type
_entity.pdbx_description
1 polymer ?
#
loop_
_entity_poly.entity_id
_entity_poly.type
_entity_poly.pdbx_seq_one_letter_code
_entity_poly.pdbx_strand_id
1 'polypeptide(L)'
;MNYSDEFKKYATKHHGINSMYFDKIVGSMTPYIIEERQLNVAQMDVFSRLMMDRIIFLGTAINDSVANIIQAQLLFLESTDKDKDIQIYINSPGGSVYAGLGIYDTMQFINPNVATICTGIAASMAAVLLCAGEKGKRSGLTHSRVMIHQPLGGAQGQASDIEITAREIIKLKKELYEIIADHTGQKYDKVYSDSDRDYWMKAVSYTHLTLPTIALV
;
A
#
# COMPACT_ATOMS: atom_id res chain seq x y z
N MET A 1 -7.66 5.31 -27.92
CA MET A 1 -7.18 6.45 -27.11
C MET A 1 -5.93 5.99 -26.38
N ASN A 2 -4.82 6.68 -26.51
CA ASN A 2 -3.58 6.29 -25.83
C ASN A 2 -3.50 7.05 -24.49
N TYR A 3 -3.93 6.41 -23.42
CA TYR A 3 -3.97 7.00 -22.07
C TYR A 3 -2.59 7.50 -21.60
N SER A 4 -1.49 6.91 -22.10
CA SER A 4 -0.11 7.34 -21.80
C SER A 4 0.18 8.75 -22.33
N ASP A 5 -0.29 9.07 -23.54
CA ASP A 5 -0.09 10.39 -24.14
C ASP A 5 -0.97 11.48 -23.48
N GLU A 6 -2.16 11.10 -23.02
CA GLU A 6 -3.03 12.02 -22.28
C GLU A 6 -2.48 12.31 -20.89
N PHE A 7 -1.97 11.29 -20.18
CA PHE A 7 -1.31 11.49 -18.90
C PHE A 7 -0.04 12.30 -19.01
N LYS A 8 0.79 12.07 -20.05
CA LYS A 8 1.96 12.91 -20.34
C LYS A 8 1.59 14.36 -20.59
N LYS A 9 0.55 14.62 -21.39
CA LYS A 9 0.02 15.96 -21.62
C LYS A 9 -0.46 16.62 -20.33
N TYR A 10 -1.16 15.88 -19.49
CA TYR A 10 -1.62 16.36 -18.18
C TYR A 10 -0.45 16.72 -17.26
N ALA A 11 0.50 15.81 -17.09
CA ALA A 11 1.68 16.01 -16.24
C ALA A 11 2.54 17.20 -16.72
N THR A 12 2.76 17.36 -18.03
CA THR A 12 3.63 18.39 -18.57
C THR A 12 2.94 19.76 -18.71
N LYS A 13 1.67 19.80 -19.13
CA LYS A 13 0.95 21.07 -19.36
C LYS A 13 0.29 21.64 -18.11
N HIS A 14 -0.23 20.80 -17.22
CA HIS A 14 -0.95 21.27 -16.02
C HIS A 14 -0.06 21.32 -14.78
N HIS A 15 0.93 20.41 -14.66
CA HIS A 15 1.82 20.34 -13.51
C HIS A 15 3.24 20.84 -13.79
N GLY A 16 3.52 21.36 -15.00
CA GLY A 16 4.81 21.99 -15.34
C GLY A 16 6.00 21.04 -15.28
N ILE A 17 5.78 19.72 -15.28
CA ILE A 17 6.86 18.74 -15.28
C ILE A 17 7.57 18.80 -16.64
N ASN A 18 8.90 18.99 -16.64
CA ASN A 18 9.68 18.96 -17.86
C ASN A 18 9.50 17.62 -18.59
N SER A 19 9.08 17.68 -19.88
CA SER A 19 8.76 16.47 -20.65
C SER A 19 9.93 15.49 -20.79
N MET A 20 11.16 16.00 -20.90
CA MET A 20 12.36 15.14 -20.95
C MET A 20 12.61 14.43 -19.60
N TYR A 21 12.29 15.11 -18.49
CA TYR A 21 12.41 14.52 -17.15
C TYR A 21 11.33 13.47 -16.92
N PHE A 22 10.11 13.74 -17.37
CA PHE A 22 9.00 12.79 -17.34
C PHE A 22 9.34 11.52 -18.13
N ASP A 23 9.78 11.67 -19.39
CA ASP A 23 10.14 10.53 -20.25
C ASP A 23 11.31 9.70 -19.69
N LYS A 24 12.30 10.38 -19.07
CA LYS A 24 13.43 9.70 -18.44
C LYS A 24 13.02 8.91 -17.20
N ILE A 25 12.14 9.44 -16.37
CA ILE A 25 11.64 8.76 -15.18
C ILE A 25 10.74 7.58 -15.58
N VAL A 26 9.76 7.84 -16.44
CA VAL A 26 8.81 6.80 -16.87
C VAL A 26 9.53 5.71 -17.67
N GLY A 27 10.42 6.09 -18.59
CA GLY A 27 11.18 5.14 -19.42
C GLY A 27 12.22 4.33 -18.67
N SER A 28 12.75 4.82 -17.54
CA SER A 28 13.73 4.10 -16.73
C SER A 28 13.12 3.22 -15.65
N MET A 29 11.87 3.50 -15.22
CA MET A 29 11.22 2.83 -14.09
C MET A 29 10.10 1.87 -14.51
N THR A 30 9.59 1.97 -15.73
CA THR A 30 8.45 1.17 -16.17
C THR A 30 8.78 0.48 -17.51
N PRO A 31 9.16 -0.80 -17.47
CA PRO A 31 9.38 -1.56 -18.71
C PRO A 31 8.08 -1.72 -19.47
N TYR A 32 8.15 -1.54 -20.80
CA TYR A 32 7.03 -1.78 -21.71
C TYR A 32 7.05 -3.22 -22.18
N ILE A 33 5.86 -3.80 -22.30
CA ILE A 33 5.64 -5.10 -22.92
C ILE A 33 4.83 -4.93 -24.21
N ILE A 34 5.04 -5.82 -25.13
CA ILE A 34 4.23 -5.94 -26.36
C ILE A 34 3.38 -7.20 -26.20
N GLU A 35 2.07 -7.04 -26.17
CA GLU A 35 1.12 -8.16 -26.11
C GLU A 35 0.43 -8.29 -27.49
N GLU A 36 0.69 -9.39 -28.18
CA GLU A 36 -0.03 -9.74 -29.40
C GLU A 36 -1.38 -10.40 -29.05
N ARG A 37 -2.46 -9.72 -29.37
CA ARG A 37 -3.80 -10.31 -29.39
C ARG A 37 -4.24 -10.45 -30.84
N GLN A 38 -4.91 -11.50 -31.20
CA GLN A 38 -5.21 -12.01 -32.56
C GLN A 38 -5.41 -10.99 -33.71
N LEU A 39 -5.55 -9.69 -33.47
CA LEU A 39 -5.66 -8.63 -34.45
C LEU A 39 -5.08 -7.25 -34.04
N ASN A 40 -4.52 -7.10 -32.84
CA ASN A 40 -3.97 -5.83 -32.37
C ASN A 40 -2.73 -6.04 -31.50
N VAL A 41 -1.66 -5.33 -31.81
CA VAL A 41 -0.47 -5.19 -30.95
C VAL A 41 -0.71 -4.01 -30.02
N ALA A 42 -0.79 -4.25 -28.72
CA ALA A 42 -0.91 -3.20 -27.72
C ALA A 42 0.41 -3.07 -26.94
N GLN A 43 1.02 -1.90 -26.99
CA GLN A 43 2.14 -1.55 -26.12
C GLN A 43 1.58 -1.00 -24.82
N MET A 44 1.92 -1.60 -23.68
CA MET A 44 1.54 -1.13 -22.36
C MET A 44 2.69 -1.30 -21.37
N ASP A 45 2.68 -0.52 -20.31
CA ASP A 45 3.64 -0.72 -19.22
C ASP A 45 3.27 -1.96 -18.38
N VAL A 46 4.27 -2.51 -17.70
CA VAL A 46 4.12 -3.75 -16.93
C VAL A 46 3.12 -3.63 -15.78
N PHE A 47 3.03 -2.46 -15.13
CA PHE A 47 2.07 -2.27 -14.02
C PHE A 47 0.63 -2.20 -14.53
N SER A 48 0.41 -1.54 -15.68
CA SER A 48 -0.89 -1.56 -16.37
C SER A 48 -1.30 -2.97 -16.78
N ARG A 49 -0.34 -3.78 -17.25
CA ARG A 49 -0.61 -5.19 -17.59
C ARG A 49 -0.97 -6.03 -16.37
N LEU A 50 -0.23 -5.86 -15.26
CA LEU A 50 -0.53 -6.53 -13.99
C LEU A 50 -1.91 -6.12 -13.44
N MET A 51 -2.28 -4.83 -13.57
CA MET A 51 -3.58 -4.35 -13.14
C MET A 51 -4.74 -5.00 -13.90
N MET A 52 -4.55 -5.41 -15.16
CA MET A 52 -5.55 -6.21 -15.90
C MET A 52 -5.80 -7.57 -15.24
N ASP A 53 -4.81 -8.13 -14.56
CA ASP A 53 -4.93 -9.35 -13.74
C ASP A 53 -5.28 -9.04 -12.27
N ARG A 54 -5.73 -7.80 -11.99
CA ARG A 54 -6.15 -7.29 -10.69
C ARG A 54 -5.02 -7.26 -9.65
N ILE A 55 -3.79 -7.04 -10.11
CA ILE A 55 -2.58 -6.95 -9.29
C ILE A 55 -2.15 -5.50 -9.19
N ILE A 56 -2.05 -4.99 -7.96
CA ILE A 56 -1.51 -3.68 -7.61
C ILE A 56 -0.15 -3.88 -6.94
N PHE A 57 0.81 -3.00 -7.22
CA PHE A 57 2.14 -3.07 -6.65
C PHE A 57 2.44 -1.84 -5.79
N LEU A 58 2.53 -2.03 -4.47
CA LEU A 58 3.00 -1.01 -3.52
C LEU A 58 4.48 -1.24 -3.25
N GLY A 59 5.35 -0.71 -4.11
CA GLY A 59 6.80 -0.94 -4.12
C GLY A 59 7.66 0.24 -3.66
N THR A 60 7.08 1.20 -2.93
CA THR A 60 7.78 2.42 -2.51
C THR A 60 7.23 2.95 -1.19
N ALA A 61 7.84 4.05 -0.68
CA ALA A 61 7.32 4.74 0.50
C ALA A 61 5.92 5.32 0.24
N ILE A 62 5.06 5.27 1.26
CA ILE A 62 3.68 5.76 1.20
C ILE A 62 3.67 7.28 1.40
N ASN A 63 3.19 7.99 0.40
CA ASN A 63 2.89 9.41 0.43
C ASN A 63 1.55 9.68 -0.27
N ASP A 64 1.10 10.92 -0.30
CA ASP A 64 -0.20 11.28 -0.86
C ASP A 64 -0.35 10.88 -2.33
N SER A 65 0.70 11.04 -3.13
CA SER A 65 0.67 10.68 -4.56
C SER A 65 0.52 9.17 -4.76
N VAL A 66 1.26 8.37 -4.00
CA VAL A 66 1.19 6.90 -4.02
C VAL A 66 -0.18 6.43 -3.52
N ALA A 67 -0.68 7.03 -2.43
CA ALA A 67 -1.99 6.69 -1.89
C ALA A 67 -3.11 6.98 -2.89
N ASN A 68 -3.10 8.14 -3.53
CA ASN A 68 -4.09 8.50 -4.54
C ASN A 68 -4.10 7.53 -5.73
N ILE A 69 -2.92 7.06 -6.17
CA ILE A 69 -2.81 6.07 -7.25
C ILE A 69 -3.40 4.73 -6.81
N ILE A 70 -3.02 4.23 -5.63
CA ILE A 70 -3.52 2.93 -5.12
C ILE A 70 -5.03 2.97 -4.91
N GLN A 71 -5.56 4.04 -4.31
CA GLN A 71 -7.00 4.22 -4.13
C GLN A 71 -7.75 4.25 -5.48
N ALA A 72 -7.23 5.00 -6.45
CA ALA A 72 -7.82 5.05 -7.79
C ALA A 72 -7.81 3.68 -8.49
N GLN A 73 -6.74 2.90 -8.32
CA GLN A 73 -6.64 1.54 -8.85
C GLN A 73 -7.64 0.59 -8.17
N LEU A 74 -7.81 0.67 -6.85
CA LEU A 74 -8.78 -0.12 -6.11
C LEU A 74 -10.21 0.16 -6.59
N LEU A 75 -10.59 1.43 -6.66
CA LEU A 75 -11.93 1.85 -7.15
C LEU A 75 -12.17 1.47 -8.62
N PHE A 76 -11.14 1.60 -9.46
CA PHE A 76 -11.24 1.18 -10.85
C PHE A 76 -11.45 -0.34 -10.97
N LEU A 77 -10.71 -1.14 -10.22
CA LEU A 77 -10.84 -2.59 -10.24
C LEU A 77 -12.20 -3.05 -9.70
N GLU A 78 -12.73 -2.40 -8.66
CA GLU A 78 -14.09 -2.63 -8.20
C GLU A 78 -15.12 -2.35 -9.31
N SER A 79 -14.98 -1.22 -10.01
CA SER A 79 -15.90 -0.84 -11.09
C SER A 79 -15.89 -1.81 -12.27
N THR A 80 -14.78 -2.55 -12.47
CA THR A 80 -14.67 -3.54 -13.56
C THR A 80 -15.27 -4.89 -13.19
N ASP A 81 -15.10 -5.33 -11.94
CA ASP A 81 -15.67 -6.59 -11.42
C ASP A 81 -15.66 -6.54 -9.88
N LYS A 82 -16.84 -6.41 -9.29
CA LYS A 82 -17.01 -6.29 -7.84
C LYS A 82 -16.87 -7.62 -7.07
N ASP A 83 -16.85 -8.75 -7.76
CA ASP A 83 -16.90 -10.07 -7.13
C ASP A 83 -15.54 -10.77 -7.14
N LYS A 84 -14.58 -10.28 -7.92
CA LYS A 84 -13.24 -10.85 -8.00
C LYS A 84 -12.24 -10.16 -7.07
N ASP A 85 -11.42 -10.96 -6.41
CA ASP A 85 -10.36 -10.49 -5.52
C ASP A 85 -9.39 -9.52 -6.22
N ILE A 86 -8.84 -8.60 -5.43
CA ILE A 86 -7.74 -7.73 -5.80
C ILE A 86 -6.51 -8.16 -5.00
N GLN A 87 -5.34 -8.17 -5.63
CA GLN A 87 -4.07 -8.54 -4.97
C GLN A 87 -3.17 -7.31 -4.85
N ILE A 88 -2.70 -7.02 -3.63
CA ILE A 88 -1.70 -5.97 -3.40
C ILE A 88 -0.37 -6.61 -2.99
N TYR A 89 0.63 -6.48 -3.86
CA TYR A 89 2.01 -6.87 -3.57
C TYR A 89 2.72 -5.72 -2.87
N ILE A 90 3.25 -5.99 -1.66
CA ILE A 90 3.80 -4.97 -0.77
C ILE A 90 5.30 -5.16 -0.62
N ASN A 91 6.06 -4.13 -0.99
CA ASN A 91 7.50 -3.98 -0.74
C ASN A 91 7.78 -2.52 -0.36
N SER A 92 7.38 -2.12 0.86
CA SER A 92 7.34 -0.73 1.28
C SER A 92 7.87 -0.54 2.71
N PRO A 93 8.67 0.50 2.95
CA PRO A 93 9.10 0.87 4.30
C PRO A 93 7.99 1.56 5.12
N GLY A 94 6.77 1.71 4.58
CA GLY A 94 5.74 2.54 5.18
C GLY A 94 5.82 4.00 4.75
N GLY A 95 5.36 4.92 5.58
CA GLY A 95 5.37 6.35 5.27
C GLY A 95 4.26 7.13 5.98
N SER A 96 3.64 8.08 5.30
CA SER A 96 2.58 8.94 5.83
C SER A 96 1.41 8.11 6.37
N VAL A 97 1.05 8.34 7.64
CA VAL A 97 -0.07 7.65 8.30
C VAL A 97 -1.39 8.01 7.64
N TYR A 98 -1.66 9.28 7.39
CA TYR A 98 -2.93 9.71 6.77
C TYR A 98 -3.08 9.17 5.34
N ALA A 99 -2.01 9.21 4.56
CA ALA A 99 -2.00 8.63 3.22
C ALA A 99 -2.27 7.11 3.26
N GLY A 100 -1.68 6.43 4.22
CA GLY A 100 -1.90 5.00 4.42
C GLY A 100 -3.29 4.66 4.94
N LEU A 101 -3.87 5.47 5.84
CA LEU A 101 -5.26 5.29 6.28
C LEU A 101 -6.24 5.48 5.12
N GLY A 102 -5.99 6.41 4.19
CA GLY A 102 -6.81 6.54 2.98
C GLY A 102 -6.79 5.26 2.11
N ILE A 103 -5.63 4.59 1.99
CA ILE A 103 -5.56 3.28 1.31
C ILE A 103 -6.32 2.23 2.12
N TYR A 104 -6.11 2.18 3.43
CA TYR A 104 -6.78 1.25 4.34
C TYR A 104 -8.29 1.34 4.23
N ASP A 105 -8.84 2.54 4.39
CA ASP A 105 -10.28 2.78 4.31
C ASP A 105 -10.85 2.39 2.95
N THR A 106 -10.12 2.67 1.86
CA THR A 106 -10.52 2.26 0.52
C THR A 106 -10.54 0.73 0.38
N MET A 107 -9.54 0.03 0.93
CA MET A 107 -9.53 -1.44 0.96
C MET A 107 -10.73 -2.03 1.72
N GLN A 108 -11.17 -1.38 2.80
CA GLN A 108 -12.33 -1.82 3.59
C GLN A 108 -13.68 -1.40 2.95
N PHE A 109 -13.68 -0.33 2.17
CA PHE A 109 -14.89 0.23 1.56
C PHE A 109 -15.36 -0.55 0.33
N ILE A 110 -14.44 -1.04 -0.50
CA ILE A 110 -14.76 -1.75 -1.75
C ILE A 110 -15.32 -3.15 -1.48
N ASN A 111 -16.16 -3.66 -2.40
CA ASN A 111 -16.74 -5.00 -2.29
C ASN A 111 -15.74 -6.16 -2.51
N PRO A 112 -14.79 -6.08 -3.48
CA PRO A 112 -13.81 -7.14 -3.68
C PRO A 112 -12.98 -7.41 -2.43
N ASN A 113 -12.72 -8.68 -2.12
CA ASN A 113 -11.72 -8.99 -1.11
C ASN A 113 -10.33 -8.56 -1.58
N VAL A 114 -9.58 -7.94 -0.69
CA VAL A 114 -8.20 -7.53 -0.96
C VAL A 114 -7.23 -8.54 -0.35
N ALA A 115 -6.52 -9.28 -1.19
CA ALA A 115 -5.42 -10.14 -0.77
C ALA A 115 -4.12 -9.31 -0.69
N THR A 116 -3.31 -9.53 0.36
CA THR A 116 -2.06 -8.80 0.56
C THR A 116 -0.86 -9.76 0.62
N ILE A 117 0.21 -9.42 -0.09
CA ILE A 117 1.40 -10.26 -0.25
C ILE A 117 2.65 -9.44 0.05
N CYS A 118 3.40 -9.77 1.11
CA CYS A 118 4.70 -9.14 1.38
C CYS A 118 5.79 -9.81 0.53
N THR A 119 6.45 -9.04 -0.35
CA THR A 119 7.48 -9.56 -1.28
C THR A 119 8.92 -9.22 -0.89
N GLY A 120 9.12 -8.28 -0.02
CA GLY A 120 10.44 -7.89 0.49
C GLY A 120 10.32 -7.37 1.91
N ILE A 121 9.79 -6.16 2.04
CA ILE A 121 9.56 -5.53 3.33
C ILE A 121 8.13 -4.96 3.40
N ALA A 122 7.50 -5.12 4.56
CA ALA A 122 6.30 -4.36 4.93
C ALA A 122 6.56 -3.76 6.32
N ALA A 123 6.94 -2.49 6.37
CA ALA A 123 7.29 -1.83 7.62
C ALA A 123 6.34 -0.68 7.95
N SER A 124 6.14 -0.41 9.26
CA SER A 124 5.36 0.73 9.72
C SER A 124 3.95 0.72 9.11
N MET A 125 3.52 1.80 8.45
CA MET A 125 2.19 1.87 7.81
C MET A 125 1.96 0.77 6.76
N ALA A 126 3.01 0.28 6.08
CA ALA A 126 2.88 -0.85 5.16
C ALA A 126 2.58 -2.18 5.87
N ALA A 127 3.02 -2.36 7.13
CA ALA A 127 2.63 -3.51 7.95
C ALA A 127 1.15 -3.44 8.34
N VAL A 128 0.61 -2.25 8.58
CA VAL A 128 -0.83 -2.04 8.81
C VAL A 128 -1.63 -2.43 7.56
N LEU A 129 -1.21 -1.99 6.38
CA LEU A 129 -1.86 -2.38 5.12
C LEU A 129 -1.76 -3.89 4.84
N LEU A 130 -0.64 -4.53 5.20
CA LEU A 130 -0.48 -5.98 5.06
C LEU A 130 -1.49 -6.74 5.94
N CYS A 131 -1.68 -6.32 7.19
CA CYS A 131 -2.65 -6.98 8.07
C CYS A 131 -4.11 -6.64 7.73
N ALA A 132 -4.35 -5.55 7.02
CA ALA A 132 -5.67 -5.12 6.57
C ALA A 132 -6.25 -5.96 5.41
N GLY A 133 -5.44 -6.81 4.79
CA GLY A 133 -5.93 -7.76 3.79
C GLY A 133 -6.95 -8.74 4.36
N GLU A 134 -7.78 -9.32 3.48
CA GLU A 134 -8.83 -10.25 3.85
C GLU A 134 -8.27 -11.45 4.64
N LYS A 135 -9.00 -11.86 5.66
CA LYS A 135 -8.63 -12.99 6.51
C LYS A 135 -8.46 -14.27 5.68
N GLY A 136 -7.29 -14.90 5.81
CA GLY A 136 -6.92 -16.08 5.02
C GLY A 136 -6.36 -15.77 3.63
N LYS A 137 -6.29 -14.48 3.23
CA LYS A 137 -5.71 -14.04 1.94
C LYS A 137 -4.47 -13.15 2.13
N ARG A 138 -3.83 -13.22 3.29
CA ARG A 138 -2.58 -12.52 3.61
C ARG A 138 -1.43 -13.49 3.51
N SER A 139 -0.34 -13.09 2.86
CA SER A 139 0.82 -13.94 2.67
C SER A 139 2.12 -13.15 2.66
N GLY A 140 3.23 -13.84 2.73
CA GLY A 140 4.55 -13.26 2.62
C GLY A 140 5.54 -14.27 2.09
N LEU A 141 6.48 -13.80 1.26
CA LEU A 141 7.55 -14.64 0.75
C LEU A 141 8.52 -15.03 1.87
N THR A 142 9.20 -16.15 1.70
CA THR A 142 10.05 -16.79 2.73
C THR A 142 11.09 -15.86 3.38
N HIS A 143 11.68 -14.96 2.60
CA HIS A 143 12.71 -14.05 3.08
C HIS A 143 12.21 -12.65 3.41
N SER A 144 10.91 -12.38 3.19
CA SER A 144 10.33 -11.07 3.48
C SER A 144 10.26 -10.77 4.98
N ARG A 145 10.27 -9.49 5.31
CA ARG A 145 10.28 -8.98 6.69
C ARG A 145 9.11 -8.05 6.91
N VAL A 146 8.62 -8.10 8.13
CA VAL A 146 7.60 -7.17 8.63
C VAL A 146 8.17 -6.44 9.83
N MET A 147 7.90 -5.15 9.94
CA MET A 147 8.27 -4.36 11.11
C MET A 147 7.08 -3.51 11.54
N ILE A 148 6.78 -3.59 12.82
CA ILE A 148 5.81 -2.71 13.47
C ILE A 148 6.52 -1.80 14.47
N HIS A 149 6.05 -0.58 14.58
CA HIS A 149 6.51 0.38 15.58
C HIS A 149 5.45 1.47 15.80
N GLN A 150 5.63 2.28 16.85
CA GLN A 150 4.77 3.44 17.09
C GLN A 150 4.95 4.50 16.00
N PRO A 151 3.90 5.30 15.69
CA PRO A 151 4.02 6.37 14.72
C PRO A 151 5.07 7.39 15.15
N LEU A 152 5.87 7.83 14.18
CA LEU A 152 6.83 8.92 14.37
C LEU A 152 6.12 10.24 14.09
N GLY A 153 6.36 11.24 14.92
CA GLY A 153 5.82 12.57 14.72
C GLY A 153 6.55 13.59 15.55
N GLY A 154 6.37 14.85 15.21
CA GLY A 154 6.93 15.99 15.93
C GLY A 154 6.13 17.24 15.63
N ALA A 155 6.26 18.25 16.49
CA ALA A 155 5.62 19.54 16.34
C ALA A 155 6.61 20.66 16.68
N GLN A 156 6.47 21.79 15.98
CA GLN A 156 7.15 23.04 16.28
C GLN A 156 6.12 24.17 16.23
N GLY A 157 6.26 25.15 17.09
CA GLY A 157 5.36 26.29 17.16
C GLY A 157 5.07 26.72 18.59
N GLN A 158 3.92 27.34 18.80
CA GLN A 158 3.45 27.74 20.13
C GLN A 158 3.12 26.51 20.99
N ALA A 159 3.19 26.66 22.30
CA ALA A 159 2.94 25.56 23.24
C ALA A 159 1.59 24.87 22.99
N SER A 160 0.55 25.65 22.71
CA SER A 160 -0.80 25.13 22.40
C SER A 160 -0.81 24.28 21.12
N ASP A 161 -0.08 24.71 20.08
CA ASP A 161 -0.02 23.97 18.80
C ASP A 161 0.73 22.64 18.95
N ILE A 162 1.81 22.66 19.78
CA ILE A 162 2.55 21.45 20.13
C ILE A 162 1.66 20.47 20.89
N GLU A 163 0.86 20.95 21.84
CA GLU A 163 -0.07 20.11 22.62
C GLU A 163 -1.17 19.51 21.75
N ILE A 164 -1.75 20.28 20.82
CA ILE A 164 -2.76 19.80 19.88
C ILE A 164 -2.18 18.70 19.01
N THR A 165 -1.01 18.91 18.44
CA THR A 165 -0.33 17.93 17.57
C THR A 165 0.05 16.66 18.35
N ALA A 166 0.55 16.80 19.59
CA ALA A 166 0.88 15.65 20.43
C ALA A 166 -0.36 14.79 20.75
N ARG A 167 -1.48 15.43 21.06
CA ARG A 167 -2.75 14.73 21.29
C ARG A 167 -3.23 13.97 20.03
N GLU A 168 -3.06 14.56 18.86
CA GLU A 168 -3.42 13.89 17.60
C GLU A 168 -2.52 12.68 17.31
N ILE A 169 -1.22 12.79 17.52
CA ILE A 169 -0.29 11.66 17.37
C ILE A 169 -0.67 10.50 18.33
N ILE A 170 -1.07 10.81 19.56
CA ILE A 170 -1.53 9.80 20.53
C ILE A 170 -2.81 9.10 20.05
N LYS A 171 -3.75 9.84 19.47
CA LYS A 171 -4.98 9.26 18.90
C LYS A 171 -4.66 8.33 17.72
N LEU A 172 -3.84 8.79 16.77
CA LEU A 172 -3.41 7.98 15.64
C LEU A 172 -2.66 6.72 16.10
N LYS A 173 -1.80 6.82 17.12
CA LYS A 173 -1.14 5.65 17.71
C LYS A 173 -2.16 4.60 18.18
N LYS A 174 -3.18 5.05 18.91
CA LYS A 174 -4.24 4.18 19.43
C LYS A 174 -5.00 3.53 18.28
N GLU A 175 -5.44 4.31 17.30
CA GLU A 175 -6.18 3.86 16.13
C GLU A 175 -5.43 2.80 15.31
N LEU A 176 -4.15 3.04 15.02
CA LEU A 176 -3.31 2.07 14.30
C LEU A 176 -3.15 0.76 15.06
N TYR A 177 -3.05 0.81 16.40
CA TYR A 177 -2.93 -0.39 17.21
C TYR A 177 -4.26 -1.15 17.30
N GLU A 178 -5.38 -0.44 17.34
CA GLU A 178 -6.73 -1.05 17.25
C GLU A 178 -6.90 -1.75 15.91
N ILE A 179 -6.55 -1.11 14.78
CA ILE A 179 -6.57 -1.74 13.45
C ILE A 179 -5.74 -3.02 13.43
N ILE A 180 -4.50 -2.98 13.92
CA ILE A 180 -3.65 -4.18 13.96
C ILE A 180 -4.27 -5.26 14.85
N ALA A 181 -4.77 -4.91 16.04
CA ALA A 181 -5.38 -5.85 16.98
C ALA A 181 -6.60 -6.53 16.36
N ASP A 182 -7.51 -5.76 15.75
CA ASP A 182 -8.75 -6.26 15.15
C ASP A 182 -8.46 -7.22 13.98
N HIS A 183 -7.58 -6.81 13.06
CA HIS A 183 -7.24 -7.65 11.90
C HIS A 183 -6.43 -8.90 12.26
N THR A 184 -5.61 -8.84 13.33
CA THR A 184 -4.75 -9.96 13.73
C THR A 184 -5.38 -10.86 14.78
N GLY A 185 -6.44 -10.41 15.46
CA GLY A 185 -7.01 -11.08 16.61
C GLY A 185 -6.12 -11.06 17.86
N GLN A 186 -5.07 -10.23 17.88
CA GLN A 186 -4.20 -10.05 19.03
C GLN A 186 -4.84 -9.09 20.02
N LYS A 187 -4.49 -9.25 21.31
CA LYS A 187 -4.88 -8.27 22.32
C LYS A 187 -4.20 -6.94 22.08
N TYR A 188 -4.92 -5.83 22.27
CA TYR A 188 -4.40 -4.48 22.13
C TYR A 188 -3.10 -4.26 22.93
N ASP A 189 -3.06 -4.73 24.21
CA ASP A 189 -1.88 -4.56 25.07
C ASP A 189 -0.63 -5.26 24.51
N LYS A 190 -0.82 -6.37 23.79
CA LYS A 190 0.29 -7.06 23.13
C LYS A 190 0.79 -6.25 21.93
N VAL A 191 -0.10 -5.74 21.10
CA VAL A 191 0.26 -4.87 19.96
C VAL A 191 0.96 -3.61 20.47
N TYR A 192 0.45 -3.01 21.56
CA TYR A 192 1.04 -1.84 22.20
C TYR A 192 2.47 -2.11 22.68
N SER A 193 2.67 -3.23 23.38
CA SER A 193 4.00 -3.62 23.89
C SER A 193 4.99 -3.92 22.77
N ASP A 194 4.56 -4.69 21.74
CA ASP A 194 5.41 -5.08 20.62
C ASP A 194 5.77 -3.88 19.73
N SER A 195 4.90 -2.87 19.63
CA SER A 195 5.11 -1.69 18.79
C SER A 195 5.81 -0.53 19.51
N ASP A 196 6.26 -0.68 20.76
CA ASP A 196 6.94 0.42 21.49
C ASP A 196 8.25 0.82 20.82
N ARG A 197 8.96 -0.14 20.23
CA ARG A 197 10.17 0.03 19.42
C ARG A 197 10.05 -0.80 18.14
N ASP A 198 11.02 -0.66 17.24
CA ASP A 198 11.07 -1.45 16.00
C ASP A 198 11.05 -2.94 16.30
N TYR A 199 9.91 -3.58 16.05
CA TYR A 199 9.73 -5.00 16.24
C TYR A 199 9.73 -5.73 14.90
N TRP A 200 10.81 -6.44 14.63
CA TRP A 200 11.05 -7.13 13.37
C TRP A 200 10.60 -8.59 13.42
N MET A 201 9.88 -8.99 12.38
CA MET A 201 9.38 -10.36 12.22
C MET A 201 9.71 -10.91 10.83
N LYS A 202 9.83 -12.23 10.70
CA LYS A 202 9.69 -12.87 9.39
C LYS A 202 8.23 -12.77 8.96
N ALA A 203 7.96 -12.54 7.68
CA ALA A 203 6.59 -12.41 7.20
C ALA A 203 5.76 -13.67 7.53
N VAL A 204 6.35 -14.85 7.46
CA VAL A 204 5.72 -16.11 7.89
C VAL A 204 5.28 -16.04 9.35
N SER A 205 6.09 -15.50 10.27
CA SER A 205 5.71 -15.35 11.69
C SER A 205 4.60 -14.32 11.88
N TYR A 206 4.63 -13.23 11.13
CA TYR A 206 3.58 -12.20 11.15
C TYR A 206 2.25 -12.75 10.65
N THR A 207 2.26 -13.53 9.59
CA THR A 207 1.08 -14.19 9.06
C THR A 207 0.53 -15.28 10.00
N HIS A 208 1.39 -15.94 10.78
CA HIS A 208 0.96 -16.87 11.84
C HIS A 208 0.35 -16.16 13.07
N LEU A 209 0.78 -14.95 13.37
CA LEU A 209 0.12 -14.13 14.40
C LEU A 209 -1.30 -13.72 14.00
N THR A 210 -1.61 -13.73 12.70
CA THR A 210 -2.87 -13.28 12.11
C THR A 210 -3.81 -14.40 11.65
N LEU A 211 -3.67 -15.66 12.14
CA LEU A 211 -4.45 -16.87 11.75
C LEU A 211 -4.33 -17.32 10.27
N PRO A 212 -4.60 -18.61 9.96
CA PRO A 212 -3.80 -19.40 9.03
C PRO A 212 -3.65 -18.73 7.68
N THR A 213 -2.44 -18.35 7.37
CA THR A 213 -2.04 -17.85 6.08
C THR A 213 -1.19 -18.90 5.41
N ILE A 214 -1.45 -19.17 4.15
CA ILE A 214 -0.65 -20.08 3.34
C ILE A 214 0.75 -19.50 3.24
N ALA A 215 1.73 -20.13 3.87
CA ALA A 215 3.13 -19.88 3.56
C ALA A 215 3.35 -20.40 2.12
N LEU A 216 3.49 -19.49 1.17
CA LEU A 216 3.98 -19.86 -0.15
C LEU A 216 5.46 -20.22 -0.01
N VAL A 217 5.77 -21.48 -0.24
CA VAL A 217 7.10 -22.08 -0.27
C VAL A 217 7.87 -21.56 -1.47
#